data_30bfffe53c6bef4f5c186deccaacc920
#
_entry.id   30bfffe53c6bef4f5c186deccaacc920
#
_cell.length_a   1.000
_cell.length_b   1.000
_cell.length_c   1.000
_cell.angle_alpha   90.00
_cell.angle_beta   90.00
_cell.angle_gamma   90.00
#
_symmetry.space_group_name_H-M   'P 1'
#
loop_
_entity.id
_entity.type
_entity.pdbx_description
1 polymer ?
#
loop_
_entity_poly.entity_id
_entity_poly.type
_entity_poly.pdbx_seq_one_letter_code
_entity_poly.pdbx_strand_id
1 'polypeptide(L)'
;MRAIALLSHKKAVTLHPNFINTYNNKQKMKKNLHPENYRPVVFKDMSNGDMFLTRSTCKTNDTVEFEGETYPVVKVEISSTSHPFYTGKSKHVDTAGRVDRFMNRYGNLKK
;
A
#
# COMPACT_ATOMS: atom_id res chain seq x y z
N MET A 1 48.28 -35.68 -25.64
CA MET A 1 47.81 -34.71 -24.64
C MET A 1 46.34 -34.97 -24.37
N ARG A 2 46.01 -35.46 -23.18
CA ARG A 2 44.64 -35.81 -22.83
C ARG A 2 44.05 -34.65 -22.01
N ALA A 3 42.99 -34.01 -22.53
CA ALA A 3 42.24 -32.97 -21.81
C ALA A 3 41.36 -33.64 -20.75
N ILE A 4 41.57 -33.30 -19.50
CA ILE A 4 40.76 -33.75 -18.36
C ILE A 4 39.57 -32.78 -18.27
N ALA A 5 38.38 -33.29 -18.62
CA ALA A 5 37.13 -32.58 -18.42
C ALA A 5 36.76 -32.61 -16.92
N LEU A 6 36.79 -31.44 -16.27
CA LEU A 6 36.27 -31.23 -14.92
C LEU A 6 34.74 -31.23 -14.96
N LEU A 7 34.12 -32.37 -14.61
CA LEU A 7 32.68 -32.43 -14.34
C LEU A 7 32.38 -31.77 -13.04
N SER A 8 31.87 -30.57 -13.11
CA SER A 8 31.25 -29.86 -11.98
C SER A 8 29.98 -30.58 -11.54
N HIS A 9 30.05 -31.30 -10.43
CA HIS A 9 28.86 -31.89 -9.79
C HIS A 9 28.03 -30.78 -9.14
N LYS A 10 27.09 -30.22 -9.91
CA LYS A 10 26.00 -29.44 -9.32
C LYS A 10 25.10 -30.43 -8.57
N LYS A 11 25.19 -30.47 -7.25
CA LYS A 11 24.24 -31.16 -6.38
C LYS A 11 22.86 -30.55 -6.63
N ALA A 12 22.01 -31.28 -7.34
CA ALA A 12 20.59 -30.95 -7.43
C ALA A 12 19.99 -31.06 -6.04
N VAL A 13 19.59 -29.92 -5.48
CA VAL A 13 18.82 -29.89 -4.22
C VAL A 13 17.41 -30.40 -4.58
N THR A 14 17.15 -31.67 -4.32
CA THR A 14 15.82 -32.25 -4.43
C THR A 14 14.96 -31.63 -3.32
N LEU A 15 14.16 -30.63 -3.69
CA LEU A 15 13.13 -30.09 -2.79
C LEU A 15 12.10 -31.20 -2.52
N HIS A 16 11.94 -31.54 -1.25
CA HIS A 16 11.00 -32.55 -0.78
C HIS A 16 9.58 -32.21 -1.29
N PRO A 17 8.82 -33.16 -1.88
CA PRO A 17 7.52 -32.86 -2.49
C PRO A 17 6.49 -32.26 -1.51
N ASN A 18 6.70 -32.42 -0.22
CA ASN A 18 5.85 -31.81 0.80
C ASN A 18 6.02 -30.28 0.93
N PHE A 19 7.11 -29.69 0.41
CA PHE A 19 7.34 -28.25 0.51
C PHE A 19 6.51 -27.46 -0.52
N ILE A 20 6.14 -28.08 -1.62
CA ILE A 20 5.38 -27.44 -2.70
C ILE A 20 3.89 -27.31 -2.34
N ASN A 21 3.38 -28.21 -1.50
CA ASN A 21 1.96 -28.21 -1.09
C ASN A 21 1.60 -27.11 -0.07
N THR A 22 2.59 -26.52 0.60
CA THR A 22 2.33 -25.49 1.62
C THR A 22 1.90 -24.15 1.01
N TYR A 23 2.34 -23.86 -0.22
CA TYR A 23 1.99 -22.61 -0.90
C TYR A 23 0.63 -22.65 -1.63
N ASN A 24 0.12 -23.85 -1.91
CA ASN A 24 -1.17 -24.02 -2.58
C ASN A 24 -2.35 -24.23 -1.61
N ASN A 25 -2.10 -24.12 -0.32
CA ASN A 25 -3.17 -24.10 0.67
C ASN A 25 -3.87 -22.74 0.58
N LYS A 26 -4.67 -22.53 -0.47
CA LYS A 26 -5.75 -21.53 -0.45
C LYS A 26 -6.58 -21.89 0.76
N GLN A 27 -6.32 -21.21 1.87
CA GLN A 27 -7.13 -21.34 3.07
C GLN A 27 -8.56 -21.12 2.61
N LYS A 28 -9.36 -22.20 2.61
CA LYS A 28 -10.78 -22.13 2.32
C LYS A 28 -11.40 -21.24 3.39
N MET A 29 -11.56 -19.96 3.05
CA MET A 29 -12.26 -19.04 3.94
C MET A 29 -13.66 -19.60 4.24
N LYS A 30 -14.10 -19.43 5.47
CA LYS A 30 -15.45 -19.83 5.87
C LYS A 30 -16.46 -19.13 4.97
N LYS A 31 -17.37 -19.92 4.37
CA LYS A 31 -18.44 -19.37 3.53
C LYS A 31 -19.34 -18.47 4.39
N ASN A 32 -19.83 -17.38 3.82
CA ASN A 32 -20.79 -16.44 4.41
C ASN A 32 -20.27 -15.64 5.64
N LEU A 33 -18.98 -15.66 5.92
CA LEU A 33 -18.40 -14.88 7.02
C LEU A 33 -17.77 -13.57 6.53
N HIS A 34 -17.33 -13.53 5.27
CA HIS A 34 -16.64 -12.39 4.68
C HIS A 34 -17.60 -11.54 3.83
N PRO A 35 -17.45 -10.20 3.83
CA PRO A 35 -18.22 -9.32 2.97
C PRO A 35 -18.00 -9.66 1.50
N GLU A 36 -19.10 -9.66 0.73
CA GLU A 36 -19.07 -9.94 -0.72
C GLU A 36 -18.46 -8.79 -1.54
N ASN A 37 -18.49 -7.58 -1.00
CA ASN A 37 -17.99 -6.36 -1.64
C ASN A 37 -16.50 -6.11 -1.45
N TYR A 38 -15.72 -7.14 -1.09
CA TYR A 38 -14.28 -7.05 -0.96
C TYR A 38 -13.61 -6.98 -2.35
N ARG A 39 -13.15 -5.77 -2.72
CA ARG A 39 -12.64 -5.45 -4.04
C ARG A 39 -11.32 -4.66 -3.97
N PRO A 40 -10.55 -4.60 -5.07
CA PRO A 40 -9.40 -3.69 -5.13
C PRO A 40 -9.86 -2.24 -5.03
N VAL A 41 -9.16 -1.45 -4.23
CA VAL A 41 -9.41 -0.04 -3.95
C VAL A 41 -8.07 0.67 -3.83
N VAL A 42 -7.95 1.84 -4.42
CA VAL A 42 -6.78 2.70 -4.27
C VAL A 42 -6.98 3.64 -3.08
N PHE A 43 -6.01 3.68 -2.18
CA PHE A 43 -5.95 4.67 -1.12
C PHE A 43 -5.00 5.77 -1.55
N LYS A 44 -5.49 7.00 -1.53
CA LYS A 44 -4.72 8.20 -1.87
C LYS A 44 -4.51 9.05 -0.64
N ASP A 45 -3.26 9.25 -0.28
CA ASP A 45 -2.87 10.17 0.78
C ASP A 45 -2.97 11.61 0.30
N MET A 46 -3.72 12.44 1.01
CA MET A 46 -3.92 13.85 0.66
C MET A 46 -2.75 14.73 1.10
N SER A 47 -1.89 14.23 1.99
CA SER A 47 -0.74 14.97 2.51
C SER A 47 0.43 15.06 1.55
N ASN A 48 0.78 13.95 0.91
CA ASN A 48 1.92 13.82 0.00
C ASN A 48 1.52 13.39 -1.41
N GLY A 49 0.26 12.98 -1.62
CA GLY A 49 -0.24 12.53 -2.91
C GLY A 49 0.06 11.08 -3.24
N ASP A 50 0.67 10.32 -2.33
CA ASP A 50 0.98 8.92 -2.55
C ASP A 50 -0.28 8.07 -2.71
N MET A 51 -0.20 7.10 -3.61
CA MET A 51 -1.28 6.17 -3.89
C MET A 51 -0.79 4.74 -3.74
N PHE A 52 -1.62 3.89 -3.14
CA PHE A 52 -1.34 2.47 -3.05
C PHE A 52 -2.61 1.64 -3.24
N LEU A 53 -2.45 0.52 -3.96
CA LEU A 53 -3.52 -0.42 -4.25
C LEU A 53 -3.61 -1.47 -3.14
N THR A 54 -4.81 -1.66 -2.61
CA THR A 54 -5.12 -2.73 -1.66
C THR A 54 -6.55 -3.23 -1.86
N ARG A 55 -7.00 -4.15 -1.04
CA ARG A 55 -8.38 -4.65 -1.07
C ARG A 55 -9.15 -4.14 0.12
N SER A 56 -10.35 -3.64 -0.13
CA SER A 56 -11.22 -3.08 0.90
C SER A 56 -12.70 -3.29 0.58
N THR A 57 -13.52 -3.21 1.61
CA THR A 57 -14.99 -3.18 1.52
C THR A 57 -15.55 -1.76 1.58
N CYS A 58 -14.69 -0.74 1.67
CA CYS A 58 -15.12 0.65 1.75
C CYS A 58 -15.98 1.04 0.55
N LYS A 59 -17.08 1.71 0.83
CA LYS A 59 -17.93 2.33 -0.20
C LYS A 59 -17.32 3.68 -0.58
N THR A 60 -17.13 3.91 -1.87
CA THR A 60 -16.59 5.15 -2.40
C THR A 60 -17.22 5.42 -3.75
N ASN A 61 -17.47 6.68 -4.03
CA ASN A 61 -18.03 7.16 -5.29
C ASN A 61 -16.96 7.73 -6.23
N ASP A 62 -15.79 8.05 -5.67
CA ASP A 62 -14.67 8.60 -6.45
C ASP A 62 -13.89 7.47 -7.10
N THR A 63 -13.37 7.72 -8.31
CA THR A 63 -12.52 6.81 -9.06
C THR A 63 -11.22 7.50 -9.46
N VAL A 64 -10.15 6.70 -9.63
CA VAL A 64 -8.84 7.17 -10.08
C VAL A 64 -8.23 6.15 -11.03
N GLU A 65 -7.46 6.62 -12.01
CA GLU A 65 -6.63 5.75 -12.84
C GLU A 65 -5.32 5.46 -12.11
N PHE A 66 -5.03 4.19 -11.96
CA PHE A 66 -3.80 3.71 -11.35
C PHE A 66 -3.27 2.52 -12.16
N GLU A 67 -2.02 2.61 -12.62
CA GLU A 67 -1.36 1.56 -13.45
C GLU A 67 -2.13 1.20 -14.75
N GLY A 68 -2.90 2.13 -15.30
CA GLY A 68 -3.67 1.93 -16.54
C GLY A 68 -5.06 1.33 -16.36
N GLU A 69 -5.47 1.11 -15.11
CA GLU A 69 -6.81 0.66 -14.77
C GLU A 69 -7.54 1.67 -13.87
N THR A 70 -8.86 1.69 -13.96
CA THR A 70 -9.70 2.59 -13.14
C THR A 70 -10.14 1.87 -11.88
N TYR A 71 -9.76 2.41 -10.73
CA TYR A 71 -10.12 1.88 -9.42
C TYR A 71 -10.94 2.88 -8.60
N PRO A 72 -11.81 2.40 -7.72
CA PRO A 72 -12.43 3.24 -6.70
C PRO A 72 -11.35 3.77 -5.75
N VAL A 73 -11.41 5.07 -5.39
CA VAL A 73 -10.44 5.73 -4.54
C VAL A 73 -11.01 6.12 -3.19
N VAL A 74 -10.24 5.87 -2.14
CA VAL A 74 -10.49 6.36 -0.79
C VAL A 74 -9.42 7.40 -0.44
N LYS A 75 -9.83 8.61 -0.11
CA LYS A 75 -8.95 9.68 0.32
C LYS A 75 -8.65 9.53 1.81
N VAL A 76 -7.38 9.46 2.16
CA VAL A 76 -6.90 9.42 3.54
C VAL A 76 -6.07 10.66 3.85
N GLU A 77 -6.15 11.17 5.06
CA GLU A 77 -5.43 12.38 5.46
C GLU A 77 -3.95 12.10 5.76
N ILE A 78 -3.69 10.93 6.34
CA ILE A 78 -2.35 10.50 6.76
C ILE A 78 -2.19 9.02 6.43
N SER A 79 -1.02 8.65 5.93
CA SER A 79 -0.60 7.28 5.70
C SER A 79 0.77 7.01 6.33
N SER A 80 1.29 5.80 6.19
CA SER A 80 2.65 5.46 6.66
C SER A 80 3.75 6.30 6.00
N THR A 81 3.50 6.79 4.77
CA THR A 81 4.45 7.62 4.02
C THR A 81 4.45 9.08 4.43
N SER A 82 3.41 9.55 5.13
CA SER A 82 3.26 10.94 5.58
C SER A 82 3.25 11.11 7.09
N HIS A 83 3.06 10.01 7.85
CA HIS A 83 2.96 10.09 9.29
C HIS A 83 4.30 10.50 9.95
N PRO A 84 4.29 11.44 10.93
CA PRO A 84 5.50 11.96 11.56
C PRO A 84 6.42 10.90 12.18
N PHE A 85 5.84 9.84 12.75
CA PHE A 85 6.60 8.75 13.33
C PHE A 85 7.48 8.01 12.32
N TYR A 86 6.93 7.78 11.13
CA TYR A 86 7.63 7.00 10.08
C TYR A 86 8.54 7.87 9.23
N THR A 87 8.19 9.15 9.05
CA THR A 87 8.96 10.08 8.22
C THR A 87 10.00 10.86 9.03
N GLY A 88 9.88 10.91 10.36
CA GLY A 88 10.68 11.75 11.24
C GLY A 88 10.43 13.27 11.06
N LYS A 89 9.47 13.65 10.21
CA LYS A 89 9.12 15.05 9.93
C LYS A 89 7.68 15.31 10.32
N SER A 90 7.46 16.30 11.20
CA SER A 90 6.11 16.76 11.54
C SER A 90 5.59 17.67 10.43
N LYS A 91 4.50 17.26 9.78
CA LYS A 91 3.75 18.09 8.83
C LYS A 91 2.42 18.46 9.46
N HIS A 92 2.15 19.75 9.52
CA HIS A 92 0.86 20.22 10.01
C HIS A 92 -0.19 20.06 8.91
N VAL A 93 -1.23 19.24 9.18
CA VAL A 93 -2.36 19.08 8.27
C VAL A 93 -3.52 19.94 8.79
N ASP A 94 -3.88 20.97 8.05
CA ASP A 94 -5.01 21.84 8.39
C ASP A 94 -6.27 21.46 7.61
N THR A 95 -6.93 20.41 8.06
CA THR A 95 -8.16 19.89 7.42
C THR A 95 -9.36 20.84 7.52
N ALA A 96 -9.39 21.72 8.50
CA ALA A 96 -10.51 22.61 8.77
C ALA A 96 -10.26 24.09 8.37
N GLY A 97 -9.12 24.42 7.82
CA GLY A 97 -8.72 25.80 7.50
C GLY A 97 -8.64 26.72 8.73
N ARG A 98 -8.43 26.16 9.92
CA ARG A 98 -8.34 26.93 11.16
C ARG A 98 -7.05 27.72 11.25
N VAL A 99 -5.96 27.11 10.81
CA VAL A 99 -4.64 27.77 10.77
C VAL A 99 -4.66 28.89 9.75
N ASP A 100 -5.22 28.65 8.58
CA ASP A 100 -5.36 29.69 7.55
C ASP A 100 -6.20 30.87 8.02
N ARG A 101 -7.32 30.62 8.70
CA ARG A 101 -8.13 31.68 9.30
C ARG A 101 -7.37 32.46 10.38
N PHE A 102 -6.59 31.79 11.19
CA PHE A 102 -5.75 32.44 12.19
C PHE A 102 -4.66 33.29 11.55
N MET A 103 -3.96 32.74 10.56
CA MET A 103 -2.91 33.45 9.83
C MET A 103 -3.44 34.66 9.07
N ASN A 104 -4.64 34.57 8.47
CA ASN A 104 -5.29 35.70 7.81
C ASN A 104 -5.69 36.83 8.77
N ARG A 105 -6.06 36.48 10.02
CA ARG A 105 -6.42 37.50 11.05
C ARG A 105 -5.19 38.13 11.69
N TYR A 106 -4.15 37.34 11.96
CA TYR A 106 -3.05 37.76 12.85
C TYR A 106 -1.69 37.74 12.15
N GLY A 107 -1.57 37.15 10.96
CA GLY A 107 -0.30 37.05 10.23
C GLY A 107 0.35 38.38 9.90
N ASN A 108 -0.46 39.44 9.75
CA ASN A 108 0.01 40.78 9.46
C ASN A 108 0.44 41.60 10.70
N LEU A 109 0.33 41.01 11.89
CA LEU A 109 0.71 41.70 13.14
C LEU A 109 2.18 41.51 13.52
N LYS A 110 2.96 40.79 12.76
CA LYS A 110 4.41 40.74 12.90
C LYS A 110 5.05 41.90 12.15
N LYS A 111 5.18 43.02 12.84
CA LYS A 111 6.23 44.03 12.57
C LYS A 111 7.32 43.90 13.61
#